data_f33b9b60f1698fdb32a5fad02b8e906a
#
_entry.id   f33b9b60f1698fdb32a5fad02b8e906a
#
_cell.length_a   1.000
_cell.length_b   1.000
_cell.length_c   1.000
_cell.angle_alpha   90.00
_cell.angle_beta   90.00
_cell.angle_gamma   90.00
#
_symmetry.space_group_name_H-M   'P 1'
#
loop_
_entity.id
_entity.type
_entity.pdbx_description
1 polymer ?
#
loop_
_entity_poly.entity_id
_entity_poly.type
_entity_poly.pdbx_seq_one_letter_code
_entity_poly.pdbx_strand_id
1 'polypeptide(L)'
;AQATIPKDTKLLGVSVKYGICYVNLDSTFLTEGYNQKPEVAIYSIVNSIIESGNASRVQILVNGASDVTYKGSIQLDRPLEWNSELIEEKKEE
;
A
#
# COMPACT_ATOMS: atom_id res chain seq x y z
N ALA A 1 2.85 -5.30 -13.32
CA ALA A 1 2.65 -3.99 -12.73
C ALA A 1 3.59 -3.78 -11.56
N GLN A 2 3.98 -2.57 -11.36
CA GLN A 2 4.94 -2.24 -10.32
C GLN A 2 4.29 -1.40 -9.25
N ALA A 3 4.75 -1.59 -8.04
CA ALA A 3 4.31 -0.76 -6.95
C ALA A 3 4.74 0.67 -7.20
N THR A 4 3.83 1.60 -6.97
CA THR A 4 4.11 3.01 -7.18
C THR A 4 4.18 3.69 -5.84
N ILE A 5 5.38 4.05 -5.44
CA ILE A 5 5.60 4.77 -4.20
C ILE A 5 5.99 6.19 -4.56
N PRO A 6 5.45 7.18 -3.87
CA PRO A 6 5.81 8.56 -4.18
C PRO A 6 7.31 8.76 -4.19
N LYS A 7 7.74 9.60 -5.10
CA LYS A 7 9.15 9.80 -5.34
C LYS A 7 9.89 10.25 -4.09
N ASP A 8 9.26 11.10 -3.30
CA ASP A 8 9.92 11.65 -2.12
C ASP A 8 9.67 10.83 -0.87
N THR A 9 8.88 9.77 -0.98
CA THR A 9 8.61 8.90 0.14
C THR A 9 9.77 7.95 0.33
N LYS A 10 10.23 7.80 1.55
CA LYS A 10 11.33 6.90 1.85
C LYS A 10 10.82 5.63 2.47
N LEU A 11 11.39 4.53 2.06
CA LEU A 11 11.10 3.24 2.64
C LEU A 11 11.95 3.08 3.87
N LEU A 12 11.31 3.07 5.03
CA LEU A 12 12.03 2.99 6.29
C LEU A 12 12.34 1.55 6.68
N GLY A 13 11.55 0.61 6.22
CA GLY A 13 11.83 -0.79 6.52
C GLY A 13 10.79 -1.68 5.91
N VAL A 14 11.19 -2.95 5.71
CA VAL A 14 10.29 -3.99 5.19
C VAL A 14 10.61 -5.26 5.93
N SER A 15 9.57 -5.96 6.38
CA SER A 15 9.76 -7.27 6.95
C SER A 15 8.53 -8.13 6.66
N VAL A 16 8.72 -9.45 6.70
CA VAL A 16 7.63 -10.38 6.45
C VAL A 16 7.53 -11.31 7.64
N LYS A 17 6.33 -11.42 8.20
CA LYS A 17 6.06 -12.31 9.32
C LYS A 17 4.72 -12.94 9.12
N TYR A 18 4.67 -14.25 9.23
CA TYR A 18 3.39 -14.98 9.20
C TYR A 18 2.58 -14.63 7.96
N GLY A 19 3.26 -14.47 6.82
CA GLY A 19 2.58 -14.18 5.57
C GLY A 19 2.14 -12.75 5.40
N ILE A 20 2.53 -11.85 6.32
CA ILE A 20 2.18 -10.44 6.24
C ILE A 20 3.45 -9.65 5.99
N CYS A 21 3.44 -8.84 4.96
CA CYS A 21 4.56 -7.97 4.65
C CYS A 21 4.31 -6.61 5.32
N TYR A 22 5.20 -6.22 6.20
CA TYR A 22 5.12 -4.94 6.88
C TYR A 22 5.99 -3.95 6.14
N VAL A 23 5.35 -2.92 5.57
CA VAL A 23 6.04 -1.90 4.79
C VAL A 23 5.97 -0.59 5.56
N ASN A 24 7.10 -0.10 6.01
CA ASN A 24 7.17 1.11 6.83
C ASN A 24 7.67 2.26 5.96
N LEU A 25 6.83 3.27 5.77
CA LEU A 25 7.12 4.41 4.92
C LEU A 25 7.18 5.67 5.77
N ASP A 26 7.85 6.71 5.27
CA ASP A 26 7.86 7.95 6.02
C ASP A 26 6.60 8.75 5.76
N SER A 27 6.44 9.88 6.47
CA SER A 27 5.19 10.61 6.45
C SER A 27 4.93 11.34 5.14
N THR A 28 5.91 11.47 4.27
CA THR A 28 5.63 12.10 2.97
C THR A 28 4.66 11.25 2.17
N PHE A 29 4.55 9.96 2.49
CA PHE A 29 3.56 9.12 1.83
C PHE A 29 2.15 9.65 2.03
N LEU A 30 1.89 10.29 3.16
CA LEU A 30 0.56 10.81 3.45
C LEU A 30 0.29 12.14 2.76
N THR A 31 1.32 12.90 2.47
CA THR A 31 1.16 14.25 1.98
C THR A 31 1.42 14.39 0.48
N GLU A 32 2.10 13.42 -0.11
CA GLU A 32 2.36 13.47 -1.54
C GLU A 32 1.06 13.37 -2.31
N GLY A 33 0.90 14.26 -3.25
CA GLY A 33 -0.31 14.29 -4.04
C GLY A 33 -0.16 13.47 -5.29
N TYR A 34 -1.15 12.66 -5.54
CA TYR A 34 -1.26 11.93 -6.80
C TYR A 34 -2.57 12.31 -7.44
N ASN A 35 -2.62 12.18 -8.73
CA ASN A 35 -3.88 12.35 -9.43
C ASN A 35 -4.69 11.07 -9.44
N GLN A 36 -4.31 10.11 -8.63
CA GLN A 36 -5.01 8.84 -8.53
C GLN A 36 -5.93 8.82 -7.33
N LYS A 37 -6.92 7.96 -7.40
CA LYS A 37 -7.75 7.71 -6.24
C LYS A 37 -6.90 7.06 -5.15
N PRO A 38 -7.24 7.31 -3.88
CA PRO A 38 -6.47 6.71 -2.79
C PRO A 38 -6.40 5.18 -2.87
N GLU A 39 -7.49 4.54 -3.29
CA GLU A 39 -7.50 3.08 -3.41
C GLU A 39 -6.47 2.60 -4.41
N VAL A 40 -6.32 3.33 -5.52
CA VAL A 40 -5.38 2.92 -6.54
C VAL A 40 -3.96 2.99 -5.99
N ALA A 41 -3.64 4.07 -5.28
CA ALA A 41 -2.31 4.23 -4.74
C ALA A 41 -1.98 3.12 -3.74
N ILE A 42 -2.90 2.84 -2.83
CA ILE A 42 -2.65 1.86 -1.78
C ILE A 42 -2.60 0.45 -2.37
N TYR A 43 -3.60 0.09 -3.19
CA TYR A 43 -3.66 -1.29 -3.67
C TYR A 43 -2.69 -1.58 -4.79
N SER A 44 -2.14 -0.56 -5.43
CA SER A 44 -1.01 -0.79 -6.33
C SER A 44 0.16 -1.38 -5.56
N ILE A 45 0.42 -0.85 -4.37
CA ILE A 45 1.49 -1.36 -3.53
C ILE A 45 1.14 -2.75 -3.01
N VAL A 46 -0.07 -2.88 -2.46
CA VAL A 46 -0.51 -4.14 -1.85
C VAL A 46 -0.49 -5.27 -2.88
N ASN A 47 -1.13 -5.03 -4.02
CA ASN A 47 -1.24 -6.09 -5.02
C ASN A 47 0.11 -6.47 -5.60
N SER A 48 1.00 -5.50 -5.79
CA SER A 48 2.32 -5.80 -6.31
C SER A 48 3.10 -6.69 -5.36
N ILE A 49 3.01 -6.44 -4.07
CA ILE A 49 3.75 -7.23 -3.10
C ILE A 49 3.18 -8.63 -3.02
N ILE A 50 1.86 -8.74 -3.02
CA ILE A 50 1.23 -10.06 -2.97
C ILE A 50 1.52 -10.85 -4.23
N GLU A 51 1.52 -10.17 -5.37
CA GLU A 51 1.79 -10.81 -6.64
C GLU A 51 3.21 -11.36 -6.70
N SER A 52 4.12 -10.75 -5.95
CA SER A 52 5.50 -11.21 -5.91
C SER A 52 5.63 -12.57 -5.22
N GLY A 53 4.60 -12.98 -4.47
CA GLY A 53 4.61 -14.29 -3.81
C GLY A 53 5.23 -14.29 -2.44
N ASN A 54 5.64 -13.15 -1.92
CA ASN A 54 6.32 -13.08 -0.63
C ASN A 54 5.36 -12.97 0.54
N ALA A 55 4.12 -12.56 0.28
CA ALA A 55 3.16 -12.37 1.35
C ALA A 55 1.76 -12.51 0.81
N SER A 56 0.81 -12.83 1.70
CA SER A 56 -0.59 -12.89 1.32
C SER A 56 -1.34 -11.64 1.77
N ARG A 57 -0.72 -10.81 2.60
CA ARG A 57 -1.29 -9.56 3.06
C ARG A 57 -0.18 -8.55 3.22
N VAL A 58 -0.56 -7.27 3.24
CA VAL A 58 0.40 -6.20 3.39
C VAL A 58 -0.11 -5.23 4.44
N GLN A 59 0.74 -4.96 5.44
CA GLN A 59 0.44 -3.97 6.46
C GLN A 59 1.32 -2.75 6.17
N ILE A 60 0.68 -1.63 5.87
CA ILE A 60 1.40 -0.39 5.60
C ILE A 60 1.50 0.39 6.89
N LEU A 61 2.69 0.86 7.18
CA LEU A 61 2.97 1.67 8.35
C LEU A 61 3.52 3.01 7.89
N VAL A 62 3.25 4.05 8.67
CA VAL A 62 3.80 5.37 8.38
C VAL A 62 4.55 5.81 9.61
N ASN A 63 5.87 5.95 9.49
CA ASN A 63 6.75 6.25 10.61
C ASN A 63 6.55 5.23 11.74
N GLY A 64 6.31 3.98 11.37
CA GLY A 64 6.13 2.92 12.34
C GLY A 64 4.75 2.84 12.96
N ALA A 65 3.84 3.72 12.56
CA ALA A 65 2.49 3.75 13.13
C ALA A 65 1.50 3.07 12.18
N SER A 66 0.58 2.30 12.75
CA SER A 66 -0.43 1.63 11.94
C SER A 66 -1.81 2.27 12.08
N ASP A 67 -2.00 3.14 13.06
CA ASP A 67 -3.32 3.77 13.27
C ASP A 67 -3.43 5.04 12.42
N VAL A 68 -3.32 4.85 11.11
CA VAL A 68 -3.26 5.97 10.17
C VAL A 68 -4.34 5.75 9.12
N THR A 69 -4.96 6.84 8.70
CA THR A 69 -5.92 6.80 7.59
C THR A 69 -5.32 7.54 6.42
N TYR A 70 -5.23 6.86 5.27
CA TYR A 70 -4.61 7.43 4.08
C TYR A 70 -5.62 8.32 3.38
N LYS A 71 -5.32 9.61 3.32
CA LYS A 71 -6.12 10.61 2.61
C LYS A 71 -7.59 10.57 3.02
N GLY A 72 -7.83 10.24 4.28
CA GLY A 72 -9.17 10.25 4.82
C GLY A 72 -10.08 9.15 4.31
N SER A 73 -9.55 8.21 3.55
CA SER A 73 -10.38 7.19 2.90
C SER A 73 -10.05 5.78 3.32
N ILE A 74 -8.76 5.45 3.42
CA ILE A 74 -8.35 4.07 3.62
C ILE A 74 -7.64 3.95 4.94
N GLN A 75 -8.18 3.11 5.80
CA GLN A 75 -7.58 2.88 7.10
C GLN A 75 -6.45 1.87 6.93
N LEU A 76 -5.30 2.23 7.46
CA LEU A 76 -4.11 1.39 7.37
C LEU A 76 -3.85 0.62 8.65
N ASP A 77 -4.86 0.49 9.48
CA ASP A 77 -4.70 -0.10 10.80
C ASP A 77 -4.81 -1.62 10.81
N ARG A 78 -4.89 -2.22 9.64
CA ARG A 78 -4.98 -3.68 9.53
C ARG A 78 -4.29 -4.13 8.25
N PRO A 79 -3.86 -5.39 8.19
CA PRO A 79 -3.27 -5.89 6.95
C PRO A 79 -4.30 -5.90 5.83
N LEU A 80 -3.85 -5.55 4.64
CA LEU A 80 -4.70 -5.44 3.48
C LEU A 80 -4.47 -6.63 2.57
N GLU A 81 -5.53 -7.04 1.88
CA GLU A 81 -5.48 -8.20 1.00
C GLU A 81 -5.57 -7.76 -0.44
N TRP A 82 -5.33 -8.70 -1.34
CA TRP A 82 -5.45 -8.46 -2.78
C TRP A 82 -6.83 -7.90 -3.09
N ASN A 83 -6.85 -6.88 -3.92
CA ASN A 83 -8.10 -6.24 -4.33
C ASN A 83 -8.32 -6.48 -5.82
N SER A 84 -9.11 -7.48 -6.13
CA SER A 84 -9.36 -7.83 -7.53
C SER A 84 -10.31 -6.85 -8.21
N GLU A 85 -11.13 -6.16 -7.44
CA GLU A 85 -12.04 -5.19 -8.02
C GLU A 85 -11.30 -4.05 -8.67
N LEU A 86 -10.21 -3.64 -8.06
CA LEU A 86 -9.41 -2.58 -8.61
C LEU A 86 -8.86 -2.97 -9.97
N ILE A 87 -8.43 -4.22 -10.09
CA ILE A 87 -7.88 -4.71 -11.34
C ILE A 87 -8.95 -4.80 -12.40
N GLU A 88 -10.15 -5.22 -12.01
CA GLU A 88 -11.24 -5.32 -12.96
C GLU A 88 -11.60 -3.97 -13.54
N GLU A 89 -11.61 -2.96 -12.70
CA GLU A 89 -11.87 -1.62 -13.18
C GLU A 89 -10.92 -1.22 -14.28
N LYS A 90 -9.66 -1.53 -14.07
CA LYS A 90 -8.65 -1.16 -15.05
C LYS A 90 -8.85 -1.89 -16.35
N LYS A 91 -9.31 -3.10 -16.28
CA LYS A 91 -9.49 -3.89 -17.50
C LYS A 91 -10.63 -3.39 -18.35
N GLU A 92 -11.57 -2.73 -17.73
CA GLU A 92 -12.70 -2.22 -18.49
C GLU A 92 -12.34 -1.06 -19.37
N GLU A 93 -11.21 -0.46 -19.15
CA GLU A 93 -10.75 0.64 -19.98
C GLU A 93 -10.41 0.21 -21.39
#